data_66f38bff705becccfa72304793db9e04
#
_entry.id   66f38bff705becccfa72304793db9e04
#
_cell.length_a   1.000
_cell.length_b   1.000
_cell.length_c   1.000
_cell.angle_alpha   90.00
_cell.angle_beta   90.00
_cell.angle_gamma   90.00
#
_symmetry.space_group_name_H-M   'P 1'
#
loop_
_entity.id
_entity.type
_entity.pdbx_description
1 polymer ?
#
loop_
_entity_poly.entity_id
_entity_poly.type
_entity_poly.pdbx_seq_one_letter_code
_entity_poly.pdbx_strand_id
1 'polypeptide(L)'
;MEFYGYHGVNPEEKVQGQKFIIDVDINCNLSLPGQTDDLNDTVNYSNIYKLIKNIVEGPSFDLIESVAEKIAKSILSTTQADAGTVTVAKMNPPIKGSQIKSAAAQITRNSTHYS
;
A
#
# COMPACT_ATOMS: atom_id res chain seq x y z
N MET A 1 3.43 1.20 8.22
CA MET A 1 2.09 0.87 8.73
C MET A 1 1.93 -0.64 8.85
N GLU A 2 1.26 -1.10 9.89
CA GLU A 2 0.99 -2.53 10.08
C GLU A 2 -0.51 -2.77 10.08
N PHE A 3 -0.93 -3.79 9.34
CA PHE A 3 -2.32 -4.22 9.29
C PHE A 3 -2.39 -5.74 9.28
N TYR A 4 -3.52 -6.29 9.69
CA TYR A 4 -3.79 -7.72 9.58
C TYR A 4 -4.67 -7.95 8.35
N GLY A 5 -4.28 -8.90 7.50
CA GLY A 5 -5.02 -9.19 6.27
C GLY A 5 -4.97 -10.66 5.90
N TYR A 6 -5.70 -11.01 4.84
CA TYR A 6 -5.92 -12.39 4.41
C TYR A 6 -5.48 -12.61 2.97
N HIS A 7 -4.37 -11.96 2.58
CA HIS A 7 -3.85 -12.02 1.21
C HIS A 7 -2.83 -13.15 1.08
N GLY A 8 -2.89 -13.88 -0.02
CA GLY A 8 -1.98 -14.95 -0.33
C GLY A 8 -2.64 -16.01 -1.20
N VAL A 9 -1.82 -16.84 -1.83
CA VAL A 9 -2.30 -17.91 -2.71
C VAL A 9 -2.78 -19.12 -1.90
N ASN A 10 -2.11 -19.41 -0.78
CA ASN A 10 -2.44 -20.57 0.02
C ASN A 10 -3.78 -20.40 0.76
N PRO A 11 -4.63 -21.46 0.79
CA PRO A 11 -5.88 -21.38 1.54
C PRO A 11 -5.71 -21.02 3.01
N GLU A 12 -4.63 -21.47 3.64
CA GLU A 12 -4.34 -21.14 5.04
C GLU A 12 -4.14 -19.64 5.24
N GLU A 13 -3.49 -18.95 4.30
CA GLU A 13 -3.31 -17.50 4.36
C GLU A 13 -4.64 -16.76 4.31
N LYS A 14 -5.60 -17.30 3.55
CA LYS A 14 -6.93 -16.71 3.39
C LYS A 14 -7.84 -16.95 4.60
N VAL A 15 -7.57 -17.99 5.36
CA VAL A 15 -8.37 -18.35 6.55
C VAL A 15 -7.78 -17.76 7.82
N GLN A 16 -6.48 -17.92 8.02
CA GLN A 16 -5.79 -17.49 9.25
C GLN A 16 -5.36 -16.03 9.19
N GLY A 17 -5.00 -15.55 8.01
CA GLY A 17 -4.46 -14.23 7.83
C GLY A 17 -3.06 -14.07 8.41
N GLN A 18 -2.51 -12.87 8.28
CA GLN A 18 -1.19 -12.55 8.82
C GLN A 18 -1.00 -11.03 8.85
N LYS A 19 0.09 -10.62 9.50
CA LYS A 19 0.48 -9.22 9.56
C LYS A 19 1.13 -8.80 8.24
N PHE A 20 0.69 -7.66 7.73
CA PHE A 20 1.29 -6.99 6.56
C PHE A 20 1.88 -5.68 7.00
N ILE A 21 3.07 -5.37 6.47
CA ILE A 21 3.73 -4.08 6.68
C ILE A 21 3.69 -3.33 5.35
N ILE A 22 3.18 -2.12 5.39
CA ILE A 22 3.02 -1.26 4.22
C ILE A 22 3.85 -0.01 4.41
N ASP A 23 4.73 0.26 3.45
CA ASP A 23 5.48 1.50 3.37
C ASP A 23 5.12 2.22 2.08
N VAL A 24 4.89 3.53 2.17
CA VAL A 24 4.52 4.34 1.02
C VAL A 24 5.34 5.61 1.04
N ASP A 25 6.04 5.86 -0.08
CA ASP A 25 6.71 7.13 -0.36
C ASP A 25 5.92 7.84 -1.44
N ILE A 26 5.54 9.08 -1.18
CA ILE A 26 4.69 9.85 -2.09
C ILE A 26 5.41 11.12 -2.49
N ASN A 27 5.45 11.39 -3.81
CA ASN A 27 5.95 12.64 -4.35
C ASN A 27 4.78 13.52 -4.74
N CYS A 28 4.78 14.76 -4.27
CA CYS A 28 3.81 15.76 -4.65
C CYS A 28 4.48 17.13 -4.70
N ASN A 29 3.85 18.08 -5.43
CA ASN A 29 4.35 19.44 -5.48
C ASN A 29 4.01 20.14 -4.16
N LEU A 30 5.04 20.55 -3.42
CA LEU A 30 4.89 21.20 -2.12
C LEU A 30 4.87 22.74 -2.20
N SER A 31 4.91 23.32 -3.41
CA SER A 31 4.96 24.79 -3.56
C SER A 31 3.72 25.46 -3.00
N LEU A 32 2.54 24.99 -3.37
CA LEU A 32 1.28 25.59 -2.93
C LEU A 32 1.04 25.41 -1.43
N PRO A 33 1.09 24.19 -0.87
CA PRO A 33 0.88 24.04 0.58
C PRO A 33 1.95 24.74 1.41
N GLY A 34 3.19 24.85 0.89
CA GLY A 34 4.25 25.60 1.55
C GLY A 34 3.96 27.09 1.66
N GLN A 35 3.17 27.65 0.75
CA GLN A 35 2.75 29.05 0.74
C GLN A 35 1.46 29.30 1.51
N THR A 36 0.49 28.40 1.38
CA THR A 36 -0.87 28.60 1.90
C THR A 36 -1.05 28.04 3.31
N ASP A 37 -0.22 27.07 3.70
CA ASP A 37 -0.40 26.32 4.97
C ASP A 37 -1.81 25.74 5.08
N ASP A 38 -2.39 25.32 3.96
CA ASP A 38 -3.73 24.76 3.87
C ASP A 38 -3.64 23.26 3.56
N LEU A 39 -4.24 22.44 4.41
CA LEU A 39 -4.24 21.00 4.26
C LEU A 39 -4.90 20.54 2.94
N ASN A 40 -5.85 21.32 2.41
CA ASN A 40 -6.52 21.01 1.16
C ASN A 40 -5.60 21.15 -0.06
N ASP A 41 -4.46 21.81 0.09
CA ASP A 41 -3.48 22.01 -0.99
C ASP A 41 -2.39 20.94 -1.02
N THR A 42 -2.48 19.94 -0.16
CA THR A 42 -1.50 18.86 -0.07
C THR A 42 -2.19 17.50 0.11
N VAL A 43 -1.37 16.45 0.17
CA VAL A 43 -1.85 15.10 0.45
C VAL A 43 -2.08 14.95 1.96
N ASN A 44 -3.28 14.53 2.33
CA ASN A 44 -3.64 14.31 3.73
C ASN A 44 -3.24 12.89 4.15
N TYR A 45 -2.27 12.78 5.05
CA TYR A 45 -1.75 11.47 5.50
C TYR A 45 -2.81 10.62 6.20
N SER A 46 -3.76 11.24 6.90
CA SER A 46 -4.84 10.49 7.54
C SER A 46 -5.73 9.80 6.51
N ASN A 47 -5.99 10.46 5.38
CA ASN A 47 -6.77 9.87 4.30
C ASN A 47 -6.01 8.72 3.64
N ILE A 48 -4.70 8.86 3.46
CA ILE A 48 -3.85 7.79 2.92
C ILE A 48 -3.89 6.58 3.85
N TYR A 49 -3.76 6.79 5.15
CA TYR A 49 -3.81 5.70 6.13
C TYR A 49 -5.13 4.94 6.05
N LYS A 50 -6.25 5.66 6.03
CA LYS A 50 -7.60 5.05 5.94
C LYS A 50 -7.77 4.26 4.65
N LEU A 51 -7.30 4.81 3.54
CA LEU A 51 -7.38 4.17 2.23
C LEU A 51 -6.59 2.86 2.21
N ILE A 52 -5.36 2.88 2.72
CA ILE A 52 -4.51 1.69 2.79
C ILE A 52 -5.12 0.64 3.72
N LYS A 53 -5.60 1.06 4.88
CA LYS A 53 -6.28 0.18 5.84
C LYS A 53 -7.46 -0.55 5.19
N ASN A 54 -8.30 0.18 4.46
CA ASN A 54 -9.47 -0.40 3.79
C ASN A 54 -9.09 -1.44 2.73
N ILE A 55 -7.97 -1.23 2.04
CA ILE A 55 -7.48 -2.17 1.04
C ILE A 55 -6.89 -3.41 1.70
N VAL A 56 -6.00 -3.23 2.68
CA VAL A 56 -5.29 -4.34 3.30
C VAL A 56 -6.23 -5.21 4.15
N GLU A 57 -7.17 -4.59 4.86
CA GLU A 57 -8.15 -5.28 5.69
C GLU A 57 -9.40 -5.72 4.93
N GLY A 58 -9.49 -5.36 3.65
CA GLY A 58 -10.62 -5.67 2.78
C GLY A 58 -10.53 -7.04 2.13
N PRO A 59 -11.19 -7.20 0.97
CA PRO A 59 -11.21 -8.49 0.25
C PRO A 59 -9.81 -9.03 -0.03
N SER A 60 -9.67 -10.35 0.04
CA SER A 60 -8.40 -11.04 -0.16
C SER A 60 -7.93 -10.97 -1.62
N PHE A 61 -6.65 -10.63 -1.80
CA PHE A 61 -5.94 -10.80 -3.06
C PHE A 61 -5.03 -12.02 -2.96
N ASP A 62 -4.75 -12.67 -4.09
CA ASP A 62 -3.82 -13.80 -4.12
C ASP A 62 -2.37 -13.37 -3.97
N LEU A 63 -2.03 -12.21 -4.53
CA LEU A 63 -0.65 -11.74 -4.61
C LEU A 63 -0.46 -10.42 -3.87
N ILE A 64 0.65 -10.28 -3.17
CA ILE A 64 1.02 -9.00 -2.55
C ILE A 64 1.29 -7.93 -3.59
N GLU A 65 1.71 -8.31 -4.80
CA GLU A 65 1.85 -7.39 -5.94
C GLU A 65 0.52 -6.73 -6.29
N SER A 66 -0.57 -7.48 -6.21
CA SER A 66 -1.92 -6.95 -6.46
C SER A 66 -2.35 -5.97 -5.37
N VAL A 67 -1.99 -6.24 -4.13
CA VAL A 67 -2.24 -5.33 -3.01
C VAL A 67 -1.49 -4.02 -3.23
N ALA A 68 -0.21 -4.10 -3.60
CA ALA A 68 0.63 -2.93 -3.86
C ALA A 68 0.06 -2.09 -5.02
N GLU A 69 -0.34 -2.73 -6.12
CA GLU A 69 -0.92 -2.05 -7.28
C GLU A 69 -2.24 -1.36 -6.92
N LYS A 70 -3.09 -2.01 -6.14
CA LYS A 70 -4.36 -1.42 -5.71
C LYS A 70 -4.12 -0.18 -4.84
N ILE A 71 -3.15 -0.25 -3.94
CA ILE A 71 -2.79 0.89 -3.09
C ILE A 71 -2.29 2.05 -3.94
N ALA A 72 -1.32 1.78 -4.85
CA ALA A 72 -0.75 2.82 -5.70
C ALA A 72 -1.81 3.48 -6.57
N LYS A 73 -2.64 2.68 -7.24
CA LYS A 73 -3.73 3.18 -8.07
C LYS A 73 -4.70 4.05 -7.28
N SER A 74 -5.09 3.61 -6.10
CA SER A 74 -6.03 4.34 -5.27
C SER A 74 -5.45 5.68 -4.80
N ILE A 75 -4.18 5.71 -4.39
CA ILE A 75 -3.51 6.95 -3.97
C ILE A 75 -3.40 7.93 -5.14
N LEU A 76 -2.89 7.46 -6.29
CA LEU A 76 -2.61 8.34 -7.43
C LEU A 76 -3.88 8.78 -8.16
N SER A 77 -4.99 8.05 -8.00
CA SER A 77 -6.27 8.42 -8.61
C SER A 77 -7.13 9.33 -7.75
N THR A 78 -6.91 9.34 -6.43
CA THR A 78 -7.79 10.04 -5.49
C THR A 78 -7.11 11.17 -4.73
N THR A 79 -5.81 11.38 -4.93
CA THR A 79 -5.05 12.43 -4.26
C THR A 79 -4.29 13.28 -5.27
N GLN A 80 -3.61 14.31 -4.75
CA GLN A 80 -2.77 15.20 -5.55
C GLN A 80 -1.34 14.67 -5.74
N ALA A 81 -1.07 13.44 -5.35
CA ALA A 81 0.24 12.83 -5.52
C ALA A 81 0.58 12.64 -6.99
N ASP A 82 1.81 12.97 -7.38
CA ASP A 82 2.31 12.82 -8.75
C ASP A 82 2.90 11.44 -8.98
N ALA A 83 3.54 10.87 -7.96
CA ALA A 83 4.18 9.58 -8.02
C ALA A 83 4.23 8.96 -6.63
N GLY A 84 4.40 7.66 -6.59
CA GLY A 84 4.52 6.94 -5.33
C GLY A 84 5.23 5.61 -5.48
N THR A 85 5.91 5.22 -4.43
CA THR A 85 6.50 3.89 -4.28
C THR A 85 5.79 3.19 -3.13
N VAL A 86 5.24 2.02 -3.41
CA VAL A 86 4.49 1.21 -2.44
C VAL A 86 5.21 -0.09 -2.22
N THR A 87 5.50 -0.40 -0.96
CA THR A 87 6.07 -1.68 -0.56
C THR A 87 5.07 -2.40 0.33
N VAL A 88 4.76 -3.64 -0.04
CA VAL A 88 3.89 -4.53 0.72
C VAL A 88 4.72 -5.73 1.15
N ALA A 89 4.84 -5.95 2.44
CA ALA A 89 5.59 -7.07 3.00
C ALA A 89 4.69 -7.95 3.85
N LYS A 90 4.79 -9.26 3.66
CA LYS A 90 4.21 -10.23 4.57
C LYS A 90 5.32 -10.85 5.40
N MET A 91 5.10 -10.88 6.73
CA MET A 91 6.15 -11.22 7.70
C MET A 91 6.28 -12.71 7.95
N ASN A 92 5.28 -13.51 7.57
CA ASN A 92 5.29 -14.95 7.75
C ASN A 92 4.96 -15.64 6.42
N PRO A 93 5.87 -15.60 5.42
CA PRO A 93 5.60 -16.27 4.16
C PRO A 93 5.47 -17.78 4.38
N PRO A 94 4.48 -18.45 3.75
CA PRO A 94 4.21 -19.86 3.99
C PRO A 94 5.16 -20.77 3.18
N ILE A 95 6.46 -20.60 3.38
CA ILE A 95 7.48 -21.43 2.74
C ILE A 95 8.00 -22.40 3.77
N LYS A 96 7.53 -23.64 3.69
CA LYS A 96 7.84 -24.69 4.64
C LYS A 96 9.34 -25.02 4.65
N GLY A 97 9.93 -25.06 5.86
CA GLY A 97 11.34 -25.33 6.02
C GLY A 97 12.26 -24.16 5.67
N SER A 98 11.70 -23.01 5.33
CA SER A 98 12.47 -21.82 4.98
C SER A 98 12.82 -21.01 6.23
N GLN A 99 13.98 -20.34 6.17
CA GLN A 99 14.39 -19.36 7.17
C GLN A 99 14.07 -17.92 6.72
N ILE A 100 13.28 -17.77 5.64
CA ILE A 100 12.85 -16.47 5.15
C ILE A 100 11.90 -15.86 6.17
N LYS A 101 12.25 -14.66 6.68
CA LYS A 101 11.46 -13.96 7.68
C LYS A 101 10.34 -13.13 7.08
N SER A 102 10.51 -12.70 5.82
CA SER A 102 9.51 -11.88 5.13
C SER A 102 9.62 -12.05 3.63
N ALA A 103 8.53 -11.71 2.95
CA ALA A 103 8.49 -11.55 1.49
C ALA A 103 7.86 -10.21 1.18
N ALA A 104 8.41 -9.47 0.21
CA ALA A 104 7.92 -8.13 -0.11
C ALA A 104 7.83 -7.90 -1.60
N ALA A 105 6.88 -7.06 -2.00
CA ALA A 105 6.77 -6.52 -3.35
C ALA A 105 6.82 -5.00 -3.27
N GLN A 106 7.60 -4.40 -4.15
CA GLN A 106 7.71 -2.94 -4.25
C GLN A 106 7.43 -2.51 -5.67
N ILE A 107 6.55 -1.52 -5.83
CA ILE A 107 6.25 -0.93 -7.12
C ILE A 107 6.40 0.58 -7.04
N THR A 108 6.78 1.18 -8.17
CA THR A 108 6.82 2.63 -8.33
C THR A 108 5.91 3.01 -9.48
N ARG A 109 5.00 3.94 -9.25
CA ARG A 109 4.02 4.39 -10.24
C ARG A 109 3.93 5.90 -10.22
N ASN A 110 3.48 6.47 -11.34
CA ASN A 110 3.15 7.88 -11.42
C ASN A 110 1.71 8.05 -11.90
N SER A 111 1.21 9.28 -11.84
CA SER A 111 -0.20 9.57 -12.17
C SER A 111 -0.58 9.20 -13.59
N THR A 112 0.38 9.18 -14.53
CA THR A 112 0.11 8.84 -15.93
C THR A 112 -0.15 7.35 -16.15
N HIS A 113 0.29 6.47 -15.24
CA HIS A 113 0.02 5.03 -15.34
C HIS A 113 -1.48 4.71 -15.25
N TYR A 114 -2.27 5.61 -14.65
CA TYR A 114 -3.69 5.37 -14.35
C TYR A 114 -4.63 6.41 -15.00
N SER A 115 -4.09 7.23 -15.86
CA SER A 115 -4.88 8.27 -16.56
C SER A 115 -5.53 7.74 -17.83
#